data_88c738c0c55d9d1a1accbf90afe4df2c
#
_entry.id   88c738c0c55d9d1a1accbf90afe4df2c
#
_cell.length_a   1.000
_cell.length_b   1.000
_cell.length_c   1.000
_cell.angle_alpha   90.00
_cell.angle_beta   90.00
_cell.angle_gamma   90.00
#
_symmetry.space_group_name_H-M   'P 1'
#
loop_
_entity.id
_entity.type
_entity.pdbx_description
1 polymer ?
#
loop_
_entity_poly.entity_id
_entity_poly.type
_entity_poly.pdbx_seq_one_letter_code
_entity_poly.pdbx_strand_id
1 'polypeptide(L)'
;MRKQLIPICAAFAGGALMLGALSGVLVAQGRGPAGPGMTLTTTAFSDGGEIPSKYTQRVPNPESPKLEWTHAPSGVVSFVLHMHDPDVAKQKTTEDQLHWMVINIPGSAHELAEGIKAEPTLPDGAIQLKNGGNTVGYRGPGAPAPGPNHHYTFELYALDTKLDLTPDATRADVLKAINGHILAKAVMVGLFHR
;
A
#
# COMPACT_ATOMS: atom_id res chain seq x y z
N MET A 1 -31.29 -60.71 -60.66
CA MET A 1 -30.68 -59.73 -61.58
C MET A 1 -29.46 -59.16 -60.89
N ARG A 2 -28.25 -59.57 -61.32
CA ARG A 2 -26.96 -59.11 -60.77
C ARG A 2 -26.53 -57.81 -61.51
N LYS A 3 -26.24 -56.76 -60.78
CA LYS A 3 -25.51 -55.62 -61.35
C LYS A 3 -24.12 -55.59 -60.75
N GLN A 4 -23.17 -55.66 -61.63
CA GLN A 4 -21.74 -55.57 -61.32
C GLN A 4 -21.32 -54.14 -61.01
N LEU A 5 -20.50 -53.95 -59.99
CA LEU A 5 -19.85 -52.69 -59.69
C LEU A 5 -18.39 -52.77 -60.12
N ILE A 6 -17.99 -51.78 -60.89
CA ILE A 6 -16.63 -51.56 -61.40
C ILE A 6 -15.86 -50.75 -60.34
N PRO A 7 -14.65 -51.09 -59.97
CA PRO A 7 -13.83 -50.27 -59.06
C PRO A 7 -13.07 -49.21 -59.82
N ILE A 8 -13.21 -47.95 -59.40
CA ILE A 8 -12.39 -46.82 -59.88
C ILE A 8 -11.19 -46.68 -58.95
N CYS A 9 -9.99 -46.92 -59.51
CA CYS A 9 -8.74 -46.62 -58.85
C CYS A 9 -8.50 -45.10 -58.82
N ALA A 10 -8.49 -44.47 -57.66
CA ALA A 10 -8.03 -43.09 -57.46
C ALA A 10 -6.61 -43.12 -56.87
N ALA A 11 -5.68 -42.58 -57.64
CA ALA A 11 -4.31 -42.37 -57.21
C ALA A 11 -4.23 -41.20 -56.19
N PHE A 12 -3.78 -41.44 -55.00
CA PHE A 12 -3.46 -40.41 -54.02
C PHE A 12 -2.03 -39.93 -54.23
N ALA A 13 -1.90 -38.68 -54.72
CA ALA A 13 -0.63 -37.96 -54.67
C ALA A 13 -0.38 -37.42 -53.26
N GLY A 14 0.67 -37.90 -52.64
CA GLY A 14 1.08 -37.47 -51.28
C GLY A 14 1.66 -36.05 -51.33
N GLY A 15 0.93 -35.09 -50.75
CA GLY A 15 1.46 -33.79 -50.42
C GLY A 15 1.93 -33.78 -48.95
N ALA A 16 3.23 -33.76 -48.72
CA ALA A 16 3.79 -33.59 -47.40
C ALA A 16 3.63 -32.14 -46.96
N LEU A 17 2.71 -31.85 -46.03
CA LEU A 17 2.62 -30.54 -45.33
C LEU A 17 3.72 -30.50 -44.28
N MET A 18 4.77 -29.71 -44.54
CA MET A 18 5.75 -29.28 -43.52
C MET A 18 5.06 -28.29 -42.58
N LEU A 19 4.66 -28.74 -41.40
CA LEU A 19 4.35 -27.85 -40.28
C LEU A 19 5.64 -27.23 -39.74
N GLY A 20 5.96 -26.03 -40.16
CA GLY A 20 6.99 -25.22 -39.53
C GLY A 20 6.54 -24.81 -38.14
N ALA A 21 7.10 -25.45 -37.10
CA ALA A 21 6.96 -25.00 -35.72
C ALA A 21 7.72 -23.70 -35.55
N LEU A 22 7.02 -22.54 -35.56
CA LEU A 22 7.58 -21.28 -35.06
C LEU A 22 7.71 -21.41 -33.55
N SER A 23 8.90 -21.81 -33.08
CA SER A 23 9.32 -21.68 -31.70
C SER A 23 9.50 -20.19 -31.40
N GLY A 24 8.45 -19.53 -30.93
CA GLY A 24 8.53 -18.18 -30.39
C GLY A 24 9.43 -18.21 -29.16
N VAL A 25 10.65 -17.74 -29.27
CA VAL A 25 11.50 -17.45 -28.11
C VAL A 25 10.84 -16.31 -27.35
N LEU A 26 10.15 -16.63 -26.24
CA LEU A 26 9.76 -15.64 -25.25
C LEU A 26 11.07 -15.08 -24.68
N VAL A 27 11.52 -13.92 -25.19
CA VAL A 27 12.56 -13.15 -24.53
C VAL A 27 11.93 -12.61 -23.25
N ALA A 28 12.25 -13.25 -22.11
CA ALA A 28 11.96 -12.67 -20.82
C ALA A 28 12.65 -11.31 -20.79
N GLN A 29 11.86 -10.22 -20.84
CA GLN A 29 12.38 -8.87 -20.65
C GLN A 29 12.94 -8.84 -19.23
N GLY A 30 14.27 -8.97 -19.12
CA GLY A 30 14.97 -8.83 -17.86
C GLY A 30 14.63 -7.45 -17.30
N ARG A 31 13.98 -7.41 -16.12
CA ARG A 31 13.89 -6.18 -15.35
C ARG A 31 15.32 -5.66 -15.20
N GLY A 32 15.59 -4.47 -15.73
CA GLY A 32 16.82 -3.75 -15.45
C GLY A 32 17.05 -3.67 -13.94
N PRO A 33 18.27 -3.35 -13.47
CA PRO A 33 18.53 -3.21 -12.05
C PRO A 33 17.48 -2.30 -11.44
N ALA A 34 16.75 -2.82 -10.44
CA ALA A 34 15.75 -2.04 -9.72
C ALA A 34 16.48 -0.83 -9.11
N GLY A 35 16.02 0.39 -9.43
CA GLY A 35 16.48 1.58 -8.74
C GLY A 35 16.23 1.48 -7.23
N PRO A 36 16.76 2.43 -6.43
CA PRO A 36 16.49 2.45 -5.00
C PRO A 36 14.98 2.42 -4.76
N GLY A 37 14.52 1.56 -3.85
CA GLY A 37 13.12 1.47 -3.47
C GLY A 37 12.64 2.77 -2.81
N MET A 38 11.32 3.02 -2.82
CA MET A 38 10.72 4.13 -2.09
C MET A 38 11.08 4.05 -0.60
N THR A 39 11.49 5.16 0.00
CA THR A 39 11.84 5.24 1.41
C THR A 39 10.90 6.20 2.14
N LEU A 40 10.61 5.92 3.40
CA LEU A 40 9.85 6.77 4.32
C LEU A 40 10.74 7.07 5.52
N THR A 41 10.84 8.33 5.90
CA THR A 41 11.69 8.80 7.00
C THR A 41 10.98 9.89 7.80
N THR A 42 11.52 10.17 9.00
CA THR A 42 11.17 11.34 9.80
C THR A 42 12.43 11.92 10.45
N THR A 43 12.44 13.21 10.72
CA THR A 43 13.48 13.85 11.53
C THR A 43 13.20 13.73 13.02
N ALA A 44 12.02 13.22 13.41
CA ALA A 44 11.57 13.12 14.80
C ALA A 44 12.26 11.99 15.59
N PHE A 45 12.53 10.85 14.92
CA PHE A 45 13.19 9.67 15.48
C PHE A 45 13.77 8.80 14.34
N SER A 46 14.72 7.93 14.65
CA SER A 46 15.25 6.97 13.67
C SER A 46 14.29 5.78 13.49
N ASP A 47 14.37 5.10 12.36
CA ASP A 47 13.67 3.84 12.16
C ASP A 47 14.06 2.82 13.25
N GLY A 48 13.05 2.22 13.90
CA GLY A 48 13.23 1.39 15.09
C GLY A 48 13.57 2.17 16.38
N GLY A 49 13.60 3.49 16.35
CA GLY A 49 13.89 4.35 17.51
C GLY A 49 12.65 4.69 18.34
N GLU A 50 12.89 5.23 19.55
CA GLU A 50 11.82 5.68 20.44
C GLU A 50 11.15 6.95 19.91
N ILE A 51 9.81 6.95 19.93
CA ILE A 51 8.99 8.11 19.53
C ILE A 51 8.98 9.14 20.66
N PRO A 52 9.45 10.40 20.43
CA PRO A 52 9.48 11.43 21.45
C PRO A 52 8.10 11.77 22.02
N SER A 53 8.05 12.12 23.30
CA SER A 53 6.82 12.33 24.07
C SER A 53 5.82 13.29 23.42
N LYS A 54 6.27 14.33 22.70
CA LYS A 54 5.37 15.30 22.06
C LYS A 54 4.47 14.69 20.97
N TYR A 55 4.86 13.54 20.40
CA TYR A 55 4.09 12.81 19.42
C TYR A 55 3.23 11.70 20.03
N THR A 56 3.24 11.53 21.34
CA THR A 56 2.60 10.41 22.02
C THR A 56 1.53 10.86 23.01
N GLN A 57 0.69 9.93 23.46
CA GLN A 57 -0.34 10.20 24.49
C GLN A 57 0.25 10.49 25.90
N ARG A 58 1.56 10.71 26.01
CA ARG A 58 2.14 11.32 27.23
C ARG A 58 1.77 12.80 27.36
N VAL A 59 1.40 13.43 26.25
CA VAL A 59 0.88 14.80 26.24
C VAL A 59 -0.60 14.80 25.88
N PRO A 60 -1.38 15.78 26.36
CA PRO A 60 -2.83 15.83 26.12
C PRO A 60 -3.22 15.93 24.63
N ASN A 61 -2.41 16.63 23.85
CA ASN A 61 -2.64 16.88 22.42
C ASN A 61 -1.38 16.51 21.63
N PRO A 62 -1.15 15.24 21.32
CA PRO A 62 0.03 14.83 20.57
C PRO A 62 -0.01 15.36 19.15
N GLU A 63 1.11 15.86 18.67
CA GLU A 63 1.30 16.29 17.30
C GLU A 63 1.67 15.10 16.42
N SER A 64 1.29 15.12 15.13
CA SER A 64 1.82 14.15 14.17
C SER A 64 3.27 14.51 13.84
N PRO A 65 4.19 13.51 13.72
CA PRO A 65 5.55 13.79 13.26
C PRO A 65 5.55 14.23 11.80
N LYS A 66 6.55 15.02 11.41
CA LYS A 66 6.86 15.23 10.00
C LYS A 66 7.25 13.90 9.37
N LEU A 67 6.69 13.58 8.21
CA LEU A 67 7.07 12.41 7.41
C LEU A 67 7.58 12.88 6.05
N GLU A 68 8.66 12.25 5.57
CA GLU A 68 9.28 12.55 4.27
C GLU A 68 9.51 11.26 3.50
N TRP A 69 9.35 11.30 2.17
CA TRP A 69 9.62 10.14 1.34
C TRP A 69 10.35 10.49 0.05
N THR A 70 11.14 9.54 -0.42
CA THR A 70 11.94 9.68 -1.64
C THR A 70 11.80 8.45 -2.53
N HIS A 71 12.27 8.54 -3.77
CA HIS A 71 12.28 7.47 -4.75
C HIS A 71 10.88 6.90 -5.05
N ALA A 72 9.85 7.73 -5.00
CA ALA A 72 8.54 7.36 -5.50
C ALA A 72 8.64 7.00 -7.01
N PRO A 73 8.02 5.90 -7.47
CA PRO A 73 8.08 5.52 -8.86
C PRO A 73 7.35 6.52 -9.77
N SER A 74 7.63 6.48 -11.06
CA SER A 74 6.83 7.22 -12.05
C SER A 74 5.39 6.72 -12.08
N GLY A 75 4.44 7.61 -12.41
CA GLY A 75 3.03 7.25 -12.53
C GLY A 75 2.23 7.29 -11.23
N VAL A 76 2.83 7.76 -10.13
CA VAL A 76 2.09 7.96 -8.88
C VAL A 76 1.06 9.07 -9.03
N VAL A 77 -0.19 8.75 -8.75
CA VAL A 77 -1.33 9.67 -8.76
C VAL A 77 -1.66 10.14 -7.34
N SER A 78 -1.58 9.23 -6.36
CA SER A 78 -1.78 9.56 -4.94
C SER A 78 -0.97 8.66 -4.02
N PHE A 79 -0.88 9.08 -2.73
CA PHE A 79 -0.36 8.22 -1.68
C PHE A 79 -1.43 7.94 -0.62
N VAL A 80 -1.23 6.83 0.10
CA VAL A 80 -1.97 6.46 1.30
C VAL A 80 -0.98 6.23 2.43
N LEU A 81 -1.16 6.93 3.55
CA LEU A 81 -0.46 6.66 4.80
C LEU A 81 -1.35 5.81 5.71
N HIS A 82 -0.80 4.73 6.26
CA HIS A 82 -1.43 3.84 7.22
C HIS A 82 -0.50 3.68 8.43
N MET A 83 -0.82 4.31 9.55
CA MET A 83 -0.12 4.13 10.83
C MET A 83 -0.96 3.27 11.76
N HIS A 84 -0.37 2.17 12.24
CA HIS A 84 -1.06 1.23 13.11
C HIS A 84 -0.11 0.61 14.14
N ASP A 85 -0.68 -0.01 15.18
CA ASP A 85 0.03 -0.71 16.25
C ASP A 85 -0.33 -2.21 16.19
N PRO A 86 0.52 -3.06 15.57
CA PRO A 86 0.28 -4.49 15.45
C PRO A 86 0.39 -5.27 16.76
N ASP A 87 0.93 -4.68 17.83
CA ASP A 87 1.02 -5.33 19.15
C ASP A 87 -0.32 -5.31 19.91
N VAL A 88 -1.29 -4.53 19.41
CA VAL A 88 -2.65 -4.50 19.98
C VAL A 88 -3.56 -5.46 19.21
N ALA A 89 -3.75 -6.66 19.75
CA ALA A 89 -4.74 -7.59 19.22
C ALA A 89 -6.17 -7.16 19.64
N LYS A 90 -7.03 -6.91 18.68
CA LYS A 90 -8.45 -6.78 18.95
C LYS A 90 -9.08 -8.16 19.12
N GLN A 91 -9.86 -8.33 20.19
CA GLN A 91 -10.41 -9.63 20.59
C GLN A 91 -11.15 -10.32 19.43
N LYS A 92 -10.75 -11.59 19.17
CA LYS A 92 -11.34 -12.48 18.17
C LYS A 92 -11.23 -12.01 16.71
N THR A 93 -10.34 -11.06 16.40
CA THR A 93 -10.08 -10.60 15.04
C THR A 93 -8.58 -10.58 14.76
N THR A 94 -8.21 -10.44 13.50
CA THR A 94 -6.84 -10.19 13.06
C THR A 94 -6.53 -8.69 12.98
N GLU A 95 -7.48 -7.84 13.38
CA GLU A 95 -7.30 -6.39 13.35
C GLU A 95 -6.45 -5.92 14.53
N ASP A 96 -5.69 -4.89 14.28
CA ASP A 96 -4.87 -4.15 15.24
C ASP A 96 -5.39 -2.73 15.46
N GLN A 97 -4.66 -1.91 16.21
CA GLN A 97 -5.05 -0.55 16.52
C GLN A 97 -4.63 0.42 15.42
N LEU A 98 -5.61 1.01 14.73
CA LEU A 98 -5.38 2.11 13.79
C LEU A 98 -5.04 3.40 14.56
N HIS A 99 -3.91 4.02 14.22
CA HIS A 99 -3.45 5.29 14.81
C HIS A 99 -3.66 6.49 13.88
N TRP A 100 -3.43 6.33 12.57
CA TRP A 100 -3.62 7.39 11.60
C TRP A 100 -3.78 6.80 10.20
N MET A 101 -4.73 7.32 9.45
CA MET A 101 -4.88 6.97 8.04
C MET A 101 -5.19 8.24 7.24
N VAL A 102 -4.36 8.49 6.24
CA VAL A 102 -4.53 9.60 5.29
C VAL A 102 -4.55 9.03 3.89
N ILE A 103 -5.57 9.33 3.12
CA ILE A 103 -5.74 8.88 1.75
C ILE A 103 -5.71 10.05 0.78
N ASN A 104 -5.49 9.76 -0.49
CA ASN A 104 -5.48 10.76 -1.55
C ASN A 104 -4.46 11.90 -1.33
N ILE A 105 -3.36 11.63 -0.60
CA ILE A 105 -2.23 12.55 -0.55
C ILE A 105 -1.76 12.75 -2.00
N PRO A 106 -1.60 13.99 -2.50
CA PRO A 106 -1.25 14.23 -3.90
C PRO A 106 0.02 13.50 -4.35
N GLY A 107 0.02 12.94 -5.57
CA GLY A 107 1.18 12.24 -6.13
C GLY A 107 2.42 13.12 -6.30
N SER A 108 2.29 14.43 -6.25
CA SER A 108 3.38 15.40 -6.25
C SER A 108 3.97 15.69 -4.85
N ALA A 109 3.33 15.20 -3.79
CA ALA A 109 3.81 15.40 -2.43
C ALA A 109 5.04 14.53 -2.13
N HIS A 110 5.93 15.01 -1.29
CA HIS A 110 7.10 14.27 -0.77
C HIS A 110 7.21 14.36 0.74
N GLU A 111 6.22 14.96 1.39
CA GLU A 111 6.15 15.06 2.83
C GLU A 111 4.72 15.23 3.33
N LEU A 112 4.52 14.90 4.59
CA LEU A 112 3.45 15.39 5.43
C LEU A 112 4.10 16.23 6.53
N ALA A 113 3.65 17.48 6.69
CA ALA A 113 4.18 18.39 7.69
C ALA A 113 3.98 17.88 9.13
N GLU A 114 4.78 18.38 10.06
CA GLU A 114 4.54 18.17 11.50
C GLU A 114 3.23 18.85 11.92
N GLY A 115 2.49 18.23 12.84
CA GLY A 115 1.30 18.84 13.46
C GLY A 115 0.12 19.02 12.52
N ILE A 116 -0.14 18.07 11.64
CA ILE A 116 -1.34 18.09 10.78
C ILE A 116 -2.59 18.15 11.65
N LYS A 117 -3.46 19.13 11.38
CA LYS A 117 -4.72 19.31 12.11
C LYS A 117 -5.67 18.14 11.89
N ALA A 118 -6.46 17.81 12.90
CA ALA A 118 -7.47 16.76 12.87
C ALA A 118 -8.73 17.20 12.09
N GLU A 119 -8.57 17.46 10.80
CA GLU A 119 -9.64 17.86 9.88
C GLU A 119 -9.91 16.73 8.89
N PRO A 120 -11.18 16.41 8.57
CA PRO A 120 -11.50 15.30 7.65
C PRO A 120 -10.92 15.48 6.25
N THR A 121 -10.80 16.72 5.77
CA THR A 121 -10.21 17.05 4.47
C THR A 121 -9.14 18.12 4.65
N LEU A 122 -7.94 17.84 4.17
CA LEU A 122 -6.82 18.76 4.21
C LEU A 122 -6.87 19.77 3.05
N PRO A 123 -6.16 20.91 3.13
CA PRO A 123 -6.18 21.93 2.09
C PRO A 123 -5.74 21.47 0.70
N ASP A 124 -4.90 20.45 0.63
CA ASP A 124 -4.41 19.81 -0.60
C ASP A 124 -5.37 18.76 -1.18
N GLY A 125 -6.50 18.52 -0.50
CA GLY A 125 -7.51 17.55 -0.89
C GLY A 125 -7.27 16.13 -0.36
N ALA A 126 -6.22 15.89 0.43
CA ALA A 126 -6.05 14.64 1.15
C ALA A 126 -7.15 14.47 2.21
N ILE A 127 -7.49 13.24 2.51
CA ILE A 127 -8.59 12.90 3.43
C ILE A 127 -8.03 12.14 4.61
N GLN A 128 -8.35 12.59 5.83
CA GLN A 128 -8.05 11.87 7.05
C GLN A 128 -9.27 11.08 7.52
N LEU A 129 -9.07 9.81 7.81
CA LEU A 129 -10.12 8.93 8.33
C LEU A 129 -10.16 8.92 9.85
N LYS A 130 -11.24 8.35 10.39
CA LYS A 130 -11.34 8.08 11.83
C LYS A 130 -10.32 7.00 12.23
N ASN A 131 -9.56 7.28 13.27
CA ASN A 131 -8.65 6.33 13.90
C ASN A 131 -9.38 5.36 14.84
N GLY A 132 -8.66 4.43 15.44
CA GLY A 132 -9.21 3.44 16.36
C GLY A 132 -9.77 4.00 17.68
N GLY A 133 -9.65 5.30 17.92
CA GLY A 133 -10.35 6.05 18.98
C GLY A 133 -11.64 6.73 18.50
N ASN A 134 -12.06 6.47 17.27
CA ASN A 134 -13.22 7.08 16.61
C ASN A 134 -13.12 8.62 16.47
N THR A 135 -11.87 9.14 16.37
CA THR A 135 -11.60 10.55 16.12
C THR A 135 -10.85 10.69 14.79
N VAL A 136 -11.05 11.79 14.09
CA VAL A 136 -10.34 12.07 12.83
C VAL A 136 -8.88 12.40 13.09
N GLY A 137 -7.99 11.93 12.22
CA GLY A 137 -6.60 12.32 12.19
C GLY A 137 -5.68 11.50 13.08
N TYR A 138 -4.54 12.11 13.41
CA TYR A 138 -3.48 11.44 14.18
C TYR A 138 -3.88 11.15 15.61
N ARG A 139 -3.66 9.91 16.02
CA ARG A 139 -3.71 9.48 17.41
C ARG A 139 -2.32 9.02 17.83
N GLY A 140 -1.67 9.74 18.72
CA GLY A 140 -0.34 9.39 19.20
C GLY A 140 -0.26 7.98 19.80
N PRO A 141 0.93 7.38 19.80
CA PRO A 141 1.25 6.17 20.55
C PRO A 141 0.80 6.23 22.01
N GLY A 142 0.25 5.13 22.52
CA GLY A 142 -0.34 5.12 23.86
C GLY A 142 -0.24 3.78 24.58
N ALA A 143 0.75 2.93 24.23
CA ALA A 143 0.97 1.63 24.87
C ALA A 143 1.01 1.77 26.40
N PRO A 144 0.33 0.89 27.15
CA PRO A 144 0.23 1.01 28.61
C PRO A 144 1.53 0.64 29.31
N ALA A 145 1.78 1.26 30.47
CA ALA A 145 2.82 0.82 31.40
C ALA A 145 2.18 0.02 32.57
N PRO A 146 2.93 -0.95 33.18
CA PRO A 146 4.19 -1.50 32.70
C PRO A 146 3.97 -2.45 31.52
N GLY A 147 4.90 -2.44 30.56
CA GLY A 147 4.81 -3.31 29.38
C GLY A 147 6.02 -3.15 28.47
N PRO A 148 6.15 -4.02 27.45
CA PRO A 148 7.16 -3.85 26.42
C PRO A 148 6.87 -2.62 25.56
N ASN A 149 7.85 -2.19 24.78
CA ASN A 149 7.61 -1.25 23.70
C ASN A 149 6.65 -1.87 22.70
N HIS A 150 5.66 -1.08 22.24
CA HIS A 150 4.88 -1.39 21.07
C HIS A 150 5.55 -0.83 19.82
N HIS A 151 5.29 -1.48 18.69
CA HIS A 151 5.76 -1.09 17.35
C HIS A 151 4.69 -0.28 16.65
N TYR A 152 4.97 1.00 16.41
CA TYR A 152 4.07 1.85 15.64
C TYR A 152 4.58 1.87 14.21
N THR A 153 3.90 1.12 13.36
CA THR A 153 4.27 0.94 11.96
C THR A 153 3.63 2.03 11.10
N PHE A 154 4.46 2.75 10.35
CA PHE A 154 4.04 3.72 9.34
C PHE A 154 4.26 3.09 7.97
N GLU A 155 3.19 2.87 7.23
CA GLU A 155 3.20 2.32 5.89
C GLU A 155 2.75 3.39 4.90
N LEU A 156 3.58 3.72 3.92
CA LEU A 156 3.22 4.63 2.84
C LEU A 156 3.10 3.85 1.54
N TYR A 157 1.93 3.90 0.93
CA TYR A 157 1.62 3.28 -0.36
C TYR A 157 1.57 4.33 -1.44
N ALA A 158 2.31 4.15 -2.53
CA ALA A 158 2.21 4.93 -3.76
C ALA A 158 1.24 4.24 -4.71
N LEU A 159 0.23 4.97 -5.21
CA LEU A 159 -0.86 4.43 -6.03
C LEU A 159 -0.87 5.05 -7.42
N ASP A 160 -1.31 4.29 -8.42
CA ASP A 160 -1.57 4.74 -9.79
C ASP A 160 -2.97 5.38 -9.95
N THR A 161 -3.70 5.54 -8.87
CA THR A 161 -5.06 6.09 -8.87
C THR A 161 -5.33 6.99 -7.67
N LYS A 162 -6.41 7.75 -7.74
CA LYS A 162 -7.05 8.41 -6.59
C LYS A 162 -8.21 7.55 -6.13
N LEU A 163 -8.38 7.41 -4.82
CA LEU A 163 -9.46 6.60 -4.24
C LEU A 163 -10.77 7.40 -4.22
N ASP A 164 -11.85 6.81 -4.70
CA ASP A 164 -13.21 7.35 -4.60
C ASP A 164 -13.82 6.96 -3.25
N LEU A 165 -13.28 7.54 -2.18
CA LEU A 165 -13.69 7.30 -0.80
C LEU A 165 -13.92 8.63 -0.06
N THR A 166 -14.85 8.59 0.88
CA THR A 166 -15.21 9.74 1.73
C THR A 166 -14.50 9.65 3.10
N PRO A 167 -14.51 10.71 3.92
CA PRO A 167 -13.96 10.69 5.27
C PRO A 167 -14.59 9.64 6.22
N ASP A 168 -15.75 9.12 5.88
CA ASP A 168 -16.44 8.07 6.67
C ASP A 168 -16.03 6.64 6.29
N ALA A 169 -15.15 6.48 5.28
CA ALA A 169 -14.61 5.18 4.89
C ALA A 169 -13.85 4.52 6.06
N THR A 170 -13.90 3.20 6.12
CA THR A 170 -13.17 2.42 7.11
C THR A 170 -11.78 2.05 6.61
N ARG A 171 -10.87 1.63 7.52
CA ARG A 171 -9.58 1.04 7.13
C ARG A 171 -9.76 -0.10 6.13
N ALA A 172 -10.75 -0.97 6.35
CA ALA A 172 -11.02 -2.12 5.47
C ALA A 172 -11.40 -1.67 4.06
N ASP A 173 -12.18 -0.60 3.92
CA ASP A 173 -12.55 -0.03 2.62
C ASP A 173 -11.31 0.49 1.88
N VAL A 174 -10.41 1.18 2.59
CA VAL A 174 -9.14 1.68 2.00
C VAL A 174 -8.26 0.51 1.56
N LEU A 175 -8.00 -0.48 2.44
CA LEU A 175 -7.15 -1.62 2.11
C LEU A 175 -7.72 -2.43 0.94
N LYS A 176 -9.04 -2.51 0.80
CA LYS A 176 -9.68 -3.10 -0.36
C LYS A 176 -9.51 -2.25 -1.61
N ALA A 177 -9.66 -0.92 -1.50
CA ALA A 177 -9.60 0.00 -2.64
C ALA A 177 -8.20 0.15 -3.22
N ILE A 178 -7.13 0.04 -2.40
CA ILE A 178 -5.74 0.11 -2.88
C ILE A 178 -5.26 -1.17 -3.55
N ASN A 179 -5.97 -2.29 -3.36
CA ASN A 179 -5.57 -3.58 -3.94
C ASN A 179 -5.61 -3.54 -5.47
N GLY A 180 -4.49 -3.89 -6.10
CA GLY A 180 -4.31 -3.80 -7.56
C GLY A 180 -3.78 -2.44 -8.05
N HIS A 181 -3.68 -1.42 -7.18
CA HIS A 181 -3.25 -0.06 -7.53
C HIS A 181 -1.89 0.35 -6.94
N ILE A 182 -1.24 -0.53 -6.18
CA ILE A 182 0.01 -0.22 -5.48
C ILE A 182 1.20 -0.31 -6.44
N LEU A 183 1.88 0.82 -6.67
CA LEU A 183 3.11 0.93 -7.44
C LEU A 183 4.36 0.68 -6.58
N ALA A 184 4.34 1.17 -5.33
CA ALA A 184 5.41 0.98 -4.36
C ALA A 184 4.89 1.12 -2.93
N LYS A 185 5.71 0.64 -1.98
CA LYS A 185 5.45 0.76 -0.54
C LYS A 185 6.75 1.10 0.18
N ALA A 186 6.67 1.98 1.17
CA ALA A 186 7.73 2.22 2.14
C ALA A 186 7.20 2.01 3.55
N VAL A 187 8.06 1.57 4.46
CA VAL A 187 7.70 1.28 5.85
C VAL A 187 8.75 1.88 6.78
N MET A 188 8.29 2.42 7.89
CA MET A 188 9.11 2.87 9.01
C MET A 188 8.43 2.48 10.32
N VAL A 189 9.21 2.19 11.35
CA VAL A 189 8.71 1.79 12.67
C VAL A 189 9.24 2.74 13.74
N GLY A 190 8.36 3.15 14.65
CA GLY A 190 8.74 3.81 15.88
C GLY A 190 8.35 2.96 17.09
N LEU A 191 9.10 3.06 18.17
CA LEU A 191 8.86 2.33 19.42
C LEU A 191 8.33 3.26 20.52
N PHE A 192 7.40 2.77 21.31
CA PHE A 192 6.91 3.53 22.45
C PHE A 192 6.23 2.64 23.49
N HIS A 193 6.44 2.98 24.79
CA HIS A 193 5.59 2.59 25.92
C HIS A 193 5.47 3.78 26.89
N ARG A 194 4.47 3.77 27.76
CA ARG A 194 4.33 4.78 28.84
C ARG A 194 5.28 4.54 29.98
#